data_275c14385376ff8ccfcfda8618babf19
#
_entry.id   275c14385376ff8ccfcfda8618babf19
#
_cell.length_a   1.000
_cell.length_b   1.000
_cell.length_c   1.000
_cell.angle_alpha   90.00
_cell.angle_beta   90.00
_cell.angle_gamma   90.00
#
_symmetry.space_group_name_H-M   'P 1'
#
loop_
_entity.id
_entity.type
_entity.pdbx_description
1 polymer ?
#
loop_
_entity_poly.entity_id
_entity_poly.type
_entity_poly.pdbx_seq_one_letter_code
_entity_poly.pdbx_strand_id
1 'polypeptide(L)'
;KRPQDVIGLHFFSPANVMKLLEIVRAKHTSDTVVATAMDLAKKINKVAALAGVCPGFIGNRMLSKRGLPAGALLKAGAMPWDIDAAFNAFGFKMGPYQMSDLAGLDIGWKPGATTANPLRDMICERTPRRGQKSGAGYYDYDAARNATPSPEVEAIVKEFAAKSGAAPRKVTREEILEECVFPMINEGAAILEEGMAQRPGDIDVTWLNGYGWPQDKGGPMFLGDKVGLQRVLDVVERVAKDVPEI
;
A
#
# COMPACT_ATOMS: atom_id res chain seq x y z
N LYS A 1 -32.81 -7.50 17.60
CA LYS A 1 -31.52 -6.97 17.19
C LYS A 1 -31.68 -6.56 15.74
N ARG A 2 -30.95 -5.56 15.28
CA ARG A 2 -31.24 -4.83 14.03
C ARG A 2 -30.02 -4.89 13.10
N PRO A 3 -29.76 -6.01 12.40
CA PRO A 3 -28.60 -6.14 11.52
C PRO A 3 -28.66 -5.18 10.31
N GLN A 4 -29.86 -4.75 9.90
CA GLN A 4 -30.05 -3.76 8.83
C GLN A 4 -29.54 -2.36 9.18
N ASP A 5 -29.33 -2.06 10.46
CA ASP A 5 -28.86 -0.76 10.96
C ASP A 5 -27.36 -0.76 11.31
N VAL A 6 -26.64 -1.81 10.93
CA VAL A 6 -25.17 -1.93 11.17
C VAL A 6 -24.42 -1.54 9.91
N ILE A 7 -23.42 -0.67 10.06
CA ILE A 7 -22.51 -0.24 8.99
C ILE A 7 -21.11 0.00 9.56
N GLY A 8 -20.08 -0.28 8.78
CA GLY A 8 -18.71 0.04 9.14
C GLY A 8 -18.31 1.44 8.65
N LEU A 9 -17.53 2.15 9.46
CA LEU A 9 -16.91 3.42 9.10
C LEU A 9 -15.42 3.31 9.34
N HIS A 10 -14.65 3.11 8.28
CA HIS A 10 -13.21 2.94 8.34
C HIS A 10 -12.50 4.28 8.09
N PHE A 11 -12.03 4.90 9.17
CA PHE A 11 -11.24 6.11 9.14
C PHE A 11 -9.77 5.81 8.95
N PHE A 12 -9.07 6.70 8.25
CA PHE A 12 -7.62 6.62 8.06
C PHE A 12 -6.90 7.48 9.10
N SER A 13 -5.78 6.98 9.59
CA SER A 13 -5.00 7.68 10.63
C SER A 13 -4.03 8.70 10.02
N PRO A 14 -3.92 9.91 10.59
CA PRO A 14 -4.74 10.48 11.68
C PRO A 14 -6.15 10.89 11.21
N ALA A 15 -7.19 10.46 11.91
CA ALA A 15 -8.57 10.61 11.45
C ALA A 15 -9.03 12.07 11.28
N ASN A 16 -8.43 13.01 12.00
CA ASN A 16 -8.71 14.44 11.86
C ASN A 16 -8.06 15.08 10.63
N VAL A 17 -7.05 14.45 10.04
CA VAL A 17 -6.29 14.96 8.88
C VAL A 17 -6.70 14.26 7.58
N MET A 18 -6.76 12.93 7.61
CA MET A 18 -7.02 12.11 6.43
C MET A 18 -8.45 12.29 5.94
N LYS A 19 -8.61 12.54 4.64
CA LYS A 19 -9.92 12.84 4.04
C LYS A 19 -10.76 11.61 3.77
N LEU A 20 -10.15 10.46 3.49
CA LEU A 20 -10.87 9.25 3.11
C LEU A 20 -11.69 8.68 4.26
N LEU A 21 -12.89 8.24 3.95
CA LEU A 21 -13.74 7.39 4.80
C LEU A 21 -14.29 6.26 3.94
N GLU A 22 -13.84 5.01 4.18
CA GLU A 22 -14.49 3.85 3.59
C GLU A 22 -15.75 3.52 4.39
N ILE A 23 -16.91 3.59 3.73
CA ILE A 23 -18.19 3.19 4.28
C ILE A 23 -18.40 1.72 3.92
N VAL A 24 -18.33 0.86 4.93
CA VAL A 24 -18.32 -0.58 4.74
C VAL A 24 -19.72 -1.16 4.92
N ARG A 25 -20.33 -1.54 3.80
CA ARG A 25 -21.66 -2.13 3.74
C ARG A 25 -21.59 -3.62 4.04
N ALA A 26 -22.21 -4.04 5.13
CA ALA A 26 -22.37 -5.45 5.46
C ALA A 26 -23.57 -6.07 4.71
N LYS A 27 -23.67 -7.39 4.69
CA LYS A 27 -24.68 -8.16 3.96
C LYS A 27 -26.14 -7.71 4.19
N HIS A 28 -26.45 -7.26 5.40
CA HIS A 28 -27.81 -6.89 5.79
C HIS A 28 -28.01 -5.37 5.96
N THR A 29 -26.97 -4.57 5.73
CA THR A 29 -27.07 -3.09 5.84
C THR A 29 -28.09 -2.53 4.85
N SER A 30 -29.06 -1.76 5.34
CA SER A 30 -30.09 -1.13 4.50
C SER A 30 -29.55 0.05 3.70
N ASP A 31 -30.16 0.36 2.56
CA ASP A 31 -29.81 1.49 1.73
C ASP A 31 -29.97 2.84 2.49
N THR A 32 -30.97 2.93 3.37
CA THR A 32 -31.19 4.12 4.22
C THR A 32 -29.99 4.37 5.14
N VAL A 33 -29.41 3.32 5.71
CA VAL A 33 -28.22 3.43 6.59
C VAL A 33 -26.99 3.82 5.76
N VAL A 34 -26.84 3.27 4.56
CA VAL A 34 -25.77 3.68 3.64
C VAL A 34 -25.90 5.17 3.30
N ALA A 35 -27.10 5.62 2.89
CA ALA A 35 -27.33 7.04 2.59
C ALA A 35 -27.02 7.94 3.79
N THR A 36 -27.45 7.54 4.99
CA THR A 36 -27.17 8.27 6.22
C THR A 36 -25.66 8.38 6.50
N ALA A 37 -24.90 7.30 6.29
CA ALA A 37 -23.45 7.30 6.45
C ALA A 37 -22.74 8.17 5.41
N MET A 38 -23.22 8.18 4.17
CA MET A 38 -22.74 9.09 3.10
C MET A 38 -22.98 10.57 3.46
N ASP A 39 -24.15 10.91 3.99
CA ASP A 39 -24.45 12.27 4.44
C ASP A 39 -23.64 12.66 5.68
N LEU A 40 -23.41 11.71 6.60
CA LEU A 40 -22.50 11.93 7.74
C LEU A 40 -21.10 12.27 7.24
N ALA A 41 -20.57 11.49 6.29
CA ALA A 41 -19.23 11.74 5.73
C ALA A 41 -19.09 13.17 5.19
N LYS A 42 -20.09 13.66 4.45
CA LYS A 42 -20.13 15.06 3.97
C LYS A 42 -20.12 16.06 5.12
N LYS A 43 -20.96 15.86 6.16
CA LYS A 43 -21.06 16.74 7.32
C LYS A 43 -19.75 16.86 8.10
N ILE A 44 -18.94 15.79 8.13
CA ILE A 44 -17.64 15.78 8.81
C ILE A 44 -16.45 16.02 7.87
N ASN A 45 -16.73 16.56 6.65
CA ASN A 45 -15.73 16.89 5.63
C ASN A 45 -14.85 15.70 5.19
N LYS A 46 -15.44 14.50 5.09
CA LYS A 46 -14.80 13.31 4.54
C LYS A 46 -15.23 13.06 3.11
N VAL A 47 -14.33 12.46 2.34
CA VAL A 47 -14.61 11.90 1.02
C VAL A 47 -14.93 10.44 1.23
N ALA A 48 -16.16 10.06 0.94
CA ALA A 48 -16.64 8.70 1.17
C ALA A 48 -16.43 7.82 -0.06
N ALA A 49 -16.01 6.57 0.19
CA ALA A 49 -16.06 5.48 -0.78
C ALA A 49 -16.86 4.32 -0.19
N LEU A 50 -17.82 3.77 -0.95
CA LEU A 50 -18.60 2.61 -0.51
C LEU A 50 -17.81 1.33 -0.79
N ALA A 51 -17.62 0.51 0.25
CA ALA A 51 -16.90 -0.74 0.18
C ALA A 51 -17.76 -1.92 0.68
N GLY A 52 -17.61 -3.09 0.08
CA GLY A 52 -18.08 -4.34 0.62
C GLY A 52 -17.19 -4.87 1.75
N VAL A 53 -17.63 -5.92 2.43
CA VAL A 53 -16.86 -6.56 3.49
C VAL A 53 -15.90 -7.58 2.89
N CYS A 54 -14.63 -7.23 2.87
CA CYS A 54 -13.52 -8.13 2.53
C CYS A 54 -12.27 -7.77 3.35
N PRO A 55 -11.26 -8.65 3.44
CA PRO A 55 -10.02 -8.34 4.12
C PRO A 55 -9.33 -7.11 3.54
N GLY A 56 -9.15 -6.05 4.35
CA GLY A 56 -8.51 -4.81 3.93
C GLY A 56 -9.39 -3.85 3.13
N PHE A 57 -10.66 -4.16 2.93
CA PHE A 57 -11.63 -3.39 2.14
C PHE A 57 -11.08 -3.06 0.74
N ILE A 58 -11.22 -1.82 0.26
CA ILE A 58 -10.66 -1.43 -1.04
C ILE A 58 -9.16 -1.10 -0.89
N GLY A 59 -8.85 -0.14 -0.05
CA GLY A 59 -7.52 0.47 -0.06
C GLY A 59 -6.41 -0.42 0.48
N ASN A 60 -6.58 -1.02 1.67
CA ASN A 60 -5.55 -1.88 2.27
C ASN A 60 -5.42 -3.22 1.52
N ARG A 61 -6.49 -3.73 0.91
CA ARG A 61 -6.46 -4.91 0.07
C ARG A 61 -5.52 -4.69 -1.14
N MET A 62 -5.70 -3.59 -1.87
CA MET A 62 -4.81 -3.21 -2.97
C MET A 62 -3.39 -2.91 -2.49
N LEU A 63 -3.26 -2.26 -1.32
CA LEU A 63 -1.94 -1.93 -0.74
C LEU A 63 -1.08 -3.16 -0.49
N SER A 64 -1.68 -4.29 -0.10
CA SER A 64 -0.96 -5.55 0.11
C SER A 64 -0.28 -6.03 -1.17
N LYS A 65 -0.90 -5.84 -2.32
CA LYS A 65 -0.36 -6.24 -3.63
C LYS A 65 0.84 -5.40 -4.08
N ARG A 66 1.02 -4.19 -3.54
CA ARG A 66 2.22 -3.37 -3.75
C ARG A 66 3.43 -3.89 -2.97
N GLY A 67 3.20 -4.37 -1.75
CA GLY A 67 4.28 -4.78 -0.85
C GLY A 67 5.00 -6.05 -1.28
N LEU A 68 4.29 -7.00 -1.88
CA LEU A 68 4.83 -8.28 -2.32
C LEU A 68 5.92 -8.13 -3.40
N PRO A 69 5.65 -7.43 -4.54
CA PRO A 69 6.65 -7.20 -5.56
C PRO A 69 7.83 -6.34 -5.07
N ALA A 70 7.56 -5.34 -4.22
CA ALA A 70 8.63 -4.55 -3.61
C ALA A 70 9.63 -5.44 -2.84
N GLY A 71 9.14 -6.45 -2.11
CA GLY A 71 9.98 -7.46 -1.46
C GLY A 71 10.79 -8.32 -2.43
N ALA A 72 10.22 -8.69 -3.57
CA ALA A 72 10.93 -9.43 -4.63
C ALA A 72 12.03 -8.58 -5.28
N LEU A 73 11.77 -7.31 -5.54
CA LEU A 73 12.76 -6.37 -6.07
C LEU A 73 13.96 -6.17 -5.13
N LEU A 74 13.75 -6.15 -3.80
CA LEU A 74 14.85 -6.13 -2.84
C LEU A 74 15.72 -7.38 -2.93
N LYS A 75 15.11 -8.56 -3.10
CA LYS A 75 15.85 -9.82 -3.32
C LYS A 75 16.66 -9.77 -4.61
N ALA A 76 16.16 -9.08 -5.63
CA ALA A 76 16.86 -8.87 -6.89
C ALA A 76 17.96 -7.80 -6.84
N GLY A 77 18.16 -7.13 -5.69
CA GLY A 77 19.26 -6.18 -5.47
C GLY A 77 18.87 -4.71 -5.43
N ALA A 78 17.58 -4.36 -5.59
CA ALA A 78 17.12 -3.01 -5.33
C ALA A 78 17.25 -2.66 -3.83
N MET A 79 17.42 -1.37 -3.53
CA MET A 79 17.40 -0.89 -2.15
C MET A 79 16.06 -0.22 -1.81
N PRO A 80 15.67 -0.11 -0.53
CA PRO A 80 14.46 0.62 -0.13
C PRO A 80 14.36 2.01 -0.74
N TRP A 81 15.46 2.74 -0.77
CA TRP A 81 15.53 4.10 -1.35
C TRP A 81 15.45 4.13 -2.87
N ASP A 82 15.84 3.07 -3.59
CA ASP A 82 15.64 2.98 -5.04
C ASP A 82 14.16 2.86 -5.37
N ILE A 83 13.45 2.04 -4.60
CA ILE A 83 12.00 1.85 -4.73
C ILE A 83 11.28 3.15 -4.38
N ASP A 84 11.59 3.77 -3.23
CA ASP A 84 10.99 5.03 -2.84
C ASP A 84 11.27 6.15 -3.85
N ALA A 85 12.49 6.22 -4.41
CA ALA A 85 12.84 7.20 -5.43
C ALA A 85 12.01 7.02 -6.72
N ALA A 86 11.67 5.79 -7.10
CA ALA A 86 10.77 5.54 -8.23
C ALA A 86 9.37 6.08 -7.96
N PHE A 87 8.82 5.81 -6.77
CA PHE A 87 7.51 6.32 -6.36
C PHE A 87 7.49 7.84 -6.23
N ASN A 88 8.54 8.45 -5.64
CA ASN A 88 8.64 9.91 -5.56
C ASN A 88 8.72 10.55 -6.95
N ALA A 89 9.46 9.96 -7.88
CA ALA A 89 9.54 10.43 -9.28
C ALA A 89 8.20 10.30 -10.03
N PHE A 90 7.36 9.32 -9.68
CA PHE A 90 6.00 9.19 -10.22
C PHE A 90 5.07 10.29 -9.69
N GLY A 91 5.35 10.83 -8.50
CA GLY A 91 4.58 11.92 -7.87
C GLY A 91 4.06 11.63 -6.46
N PHE A 92 4.30 10.45 -5.90
CA PHE A 92 4.01 10.22 -4.48
C PHE A 92 4.91 11.07 -3.59
N LYS A 93 4.35 11.62 -2.51
CA LYS A 93 5.14 12.37 -1.51
C LYS A 93 6.10 11.47 -0.73
N MET A 94 5.74 10.23 -0.56
CA MET A 94 6.53 9.21 0.14
C MET A 94 6.39 7.88 -0.58
N GLY A 95 7.51 7.17 -0.72
CA GLY A 95 7.49 5.80 -1.21
C GLY A 95 7.11 4.79 -0.13
N PRO A 96 7.04 3.49 -0.46
CA PRO A 96 6.58 2.44 0.44
C PRO A 96 7.36 2.33 1.76
N TYR A 97 8.68 2.49 1.70
CA TYR A 97 9.55 2.34 2.87
C TYR A 97 9.57 3.58 3.75
N GLN A 98 9.49 4.79 3.16
CA GLN A 98 9.25 6.03 3.90
C GLN A 98 7.91 5.99 4.63
N MET A 99 6.85 5.47 3.99
CA MET A 99 5.54 5.28 4.62
C MET A 99 5.59 4.25 5.76
N SER A 100 6.34 3.16 5.60
CA SER A 100 6.53 2.17 6.65
C SER A 100 7.24 2.76 7.86
N ASP A 101 8.26 3.60 7.65
CA ASP A 101 8.98 4.29 8.71
C ASP A 101 8.10 5.32 9.43
N LEU A 102 7.24 6.03 8.69
CA LEU A 102 6.27 6.97 9.28
C LEU A 102 5.25 6.24 10.16
N ALA A 103 4.73 5.12 9.70
CA ALA A 103 3.78 4.29 10.45
C ALA A 103 4.44 3.66 11.69
N GLY A 104 5.66 3.18 11.54
CA GLY A 104 6.43 2.47 12.54
C GLY A 104 6.58 0.98 12.22
N LEU A 105 7.83 0.50 12.20
CA LEU A 105 8.16 -0.87 11.81
C LEU A 105 7.68 -1.93 12.82
N ASP A 106 7.38 -1.52 14.04
CA ASP A 106 6.85 -2.39 15.10
C ASP A 106 5.33 -2.62 14.99
N ILE A 107 4.63 -1.93 14.08
CA ILE A 107 3.20 -2.20 13.88
C ILE A 107 3.00 -3.58 13.26
N GLY A 108 2.31 -4.44 14.02
CA GLY A 108 2.06 -5.83 13.63
C GLY A 108 3.29 -6.75 13.70
N TRP A 109 4.41 -6.26 14.27
CA TRP A 109 5.58 -7.08 14.58
C TRP A 109 5.64 -7.42 16.07
N LYS A 110 6.15 -8.62 16.38
CA LYS A 110 6.49 -9.08 17.73
C LYS A 110 7.82 -9.83 17.68
N PRO A 111 8.66 -9.76 18.73
CA PRO A 111 9.89 -10.53 18.79
C PRO A 111 9.67 -12.02 18.54
N GLY A 112 10.51 -12.60 17.68
CA GLY A 112 10.45 -14.01 17.30
C GLY A 112 9.29 -14.38 16.34
N ALA A 113 8.45 -13.43 15.91
CA ALA A 113 7.39 -13.70 14.95
C ALA A 113 7.87 -13.51 13.51
N THR A 114 7.51 -14.44 12.64
CA THR A 114 7.67 -14.28 11.19
C THR A 114 6.37 -13.72 10.62
N THR A 115 6.48 -12.61 9.89
CA THR A 115 5.35 -11.97 9.24
C THR A 115 5.46 -12.04 7.71
N ALA A 116 4.51 -11.47 7.00
CA ALA A 116 4.56 -11.31 5.55
C ALA A 116 5.65 -10.31 5.07
N ASN A 117 6.39 -9.67 5.99
CA ASN A 117 7.48 -8.75 5.67
C ASN A 117 8.81 -9.20 6.34
N PRO A 118 9.49 -10.21 5.80
CA PRO A 118 10.69 -10.79 6.42
C PRO A 118 11.84 -9.81 6.60
N LEU A 119 12.02 -8.85 5.67
CA LEU A 119 13.07 -7.84 5.81
C LEU A 119 12.82 -6.92 7.01
N ARG A 120 11.58 -6.45 7.17
CA ARG A 120 11.19 -5.66 8.34
C ARG A 120 11.42 -6.44 9.63
N ASP A 121 11.04 -7.72 9.64
CA ASP A 121 11.23 -8.60 10.79
C ASP A 121 12.72 -8.72 11.15
N MET A 122 13.59 -8.88 10.13
CA MET A 122 15.05 -8.90 10.34
C MET A 122 15.58 -7.59 10.94
N ILE A 123 15.11 -6.44 10.43
CA ILE A 123 15.51 -5.12 10.94
C ILE A 123 15.06 -4.98 12.40
N CYS A 124 13.80 -5.27 12.70
CA CYS A 124 13.24 -5.14 14.04
C CYS A 124 13.86 -6.10 15.05
N GLU A 125 14.21 -7.32 14.64
CA GLU A 125 14.80 -8.33 15.52
C GLU A 125 16.26 -7.99 15.89
N ARG A 126 17.02 -7.43 14.94
CA ARG A 126 18.47 -7.22 15.09
C ARG A 126 18.85 -5.83 15.58
N THR A 127 17.93 -4.86 15.45
CA THR A 127 18.21 -3.45 15.71
C THR A 127 17.10 -2.80 16.51
N PRO A 128 17.36 -1.66 17.16
CA PRO A 128 16.33 -0.85 17.82
C PRO A 128 15.52 0.02 16.84
N ARG A 129 15.73 -0.11 15.55
CA ARG A 129 15.10 0.69 14.49
C ARG A 129 13.59 0.44 14.42
N ARG A 130 12.78 1.49 14.64
CA ARG A 130 11.30 1.40 14.66
C ARG A 130 10.64 2.47 13.79
N GLY A 131 11.39 3.06 12.86
CA GLY A 131 10.94 4.14 11.99
C GLY A 131 11.22 5.53 12.53
N GLN A 132 10.53 6.53 12.00
CA GLN A 132 10.76 7.94 12.34
C GLN A 132 10.65 8.23 13.83
N LYS A 133 9.75 7.57 14.55
CA LYS A 133 9.56 7.76 15.99
C LYS A 133 10.78 7.40 16.85
N SER A 134 11.65 6.53 16.34
CA SER A 134 12.91 6.14 16.99
C SER A 134 14.14 6.81 16.35
N GLY A 135 13.95 7.72 15.39
CA GLY A 135 15.04 8.34 14.63
C GLY A 135 15.69 7.41 13.60
N ALA A 136 15.24 6.17 13.49
CA ALA A 136 15.80 5.17 12.59
C ALA A 136 14.78 4.10 12.22
N GLY A 137 14.70 3.78 10.93
CA GLY A 137 13.88 2.73 10.34
C GLY A 137 14.61 2.10 9.17
N TYR A 138 13.99 2.05 7.99
CA TYR A 138 14.71 1.79 6.74
C TYR A 138 15.75 2.89 6.44
N TYR A 139 15.47 4.09 6.93
CA TYR A 139 16.34 5.27 6.83
C TYR A 139 16.84 5.69 8.20
N ASP A 140 17.91 6.48 8.20
CA ASP A 140 18.32 7.29 9.33
C ASP A 140 17.67 8.67 9.21
N TYR A 141 17.19 9.21 10.33
CA TYR A 141 16.50 10.50 10.39
C TYR A 141 17.25 11.50 11.26
N ASP A 142 17.45 12.71 10.71
CA ASP A 142 17.98 13.83 11.49
C ASP A 142 16.89 14.46 12.40
N ALA A 143 17.27 15.46 13.17
CA ALA A 143 16.35 16.18 14.06
C ALA A 143 15.22 16.90 13.31
N ALA A 144 15.42 17.23 12.03
CA ALA A 144 14.41 17.81 11.14
C ALA A 144 13.57 16.76 10.42
N ARG A 145 13.82 15.45 10.69
CA ARG A 145 13.18 14.29 10.07
C ARG A 145 13.51 14.11 8.59
N ASN A 146 14.65 14.63 8.14
CA ASN A 146 15.14 14.29 6.82
C ASN A 146 15.65 12.86 6.81
N ALA A 147 15.24 12.09 5.79
CA ALA A 147 15.62 10.71 5.61
C ALA A 147 16.92 10.59 4.82
N THR A 148 17.86 9.80 5.32
CA THR A 148 19.09 9.41 4.61
C THR A 148 19.22 7.90 4.53
N PRO A 149 19.70 7.30 3.42
CA PRO A 149 19.99 5.89 3.33
C PRO A 149 20.87 5.40 4.48
N SER A 150 20.49 4.29 5.12
CA SER A 150 21.23 3.74 6.24
C SER A 150 22.23 2.67 5.80
N PRO A 151 23.54 2.79 6.09
CA PRO A 151 24.52 1.75 5.80
C PRO A 151 24.24 0.43 6.53
N GLU A 152 23.68 0.50 7.74
CA GLU A 152 23.27 -0.69 8.50
C GLU A 152 22.14 -1.44 7.80
N VAL A 153 21.12 -0.73 7.31
CA VAL A 153 20.02 -1.33 6.55
C VAL A 153 20.50 -1.86 5.21
N GLU A 154 21.42 -1.15 4.53
CA GLU A 154 22.03 -1.62 3.29
C GLU A 154 22.66 -3.00 3.48
N ALA A 155 23.44 -3.19 4.56
CA ALA A 155 24.06 -4.47 4.89
C ALA A 155 23.01 -5.56 5.14
N ILE A 156 21.93 -5.25 5.87
CA ILE A 156 20.83 -6.19 6.14
C ILE A 156 20.11 -6.57 4.84
N VAL A 157 19.84 -5.62 3.95
CA VAL A 157 19.19 -5.87 2.64
C VAL A 157 20.07 -6.75 1.76
N LYS A 158 21.38 -6.50 1.70
CA LYS A 158 22.33 -7.34 0.96
C LYS A 158 22.36 -8.78 1.49
N GLU A 159 22.35 -8.95 2.80
CA GLU A 159 22.26 -10.28 3.42
C GLU A 159 20.93 -10.97 3.12
N PHE A 160 19.81 -10.23 3.19
CA PHE A 160 18.49 -10.72 2.86
C PHE A 160 18.41 -11.18 1.39
N ALA A 161 18.94 -10.38 0.46
CA ALA A 161 19.02 -10.73 -0.94
C ALA A 161 19.88 -11.99 -1.17
N ALA A 162 21.07 -12.06 -0.56
CA ALA A 162 21.96 -13.22 -0.69
C ALA A 162 21.31 -14.53 -0.20
N LYS A 163 20.55 -14.46 0.90
CA LYS A 163 19.83 -15.63 1.44
C LYS A 163 18.66 -16.09 0.56
N SER A 164 18.14 -15.23 -0.28
CA SER A 164 17.02 -15.58 -1.17
C SER A 164 17.44 -16.48 -2.34
N GLY A 165 18.73 -16.54 -2.65
CA GLY A 165 19.25 -17.21 -3.84
C GLY A 165 18.98 -16.52 -5.16
N ALA A 166 18.30 -15.35 -5.15
CA ALA A 166 18.08 -14.57 -6.34
C ALA A 166 19.38 -13.96 -6.87
N ALA A 167 19.59 -13.99 -8.19
CA ALA A 167 20.74 -13.34 -8.80
C ALA A 167 20.54 -11.82 -8.77
N PRO A 168 21.51 -11.06 -8.21
CA PRO A 168 21.44 -9.60 -8.24
C PRO A 168 21.41 -9.08 -9.69
N ARG A 169 20.54 -8.13 -9.96
CA ARG A 169 20.41 -7.48 -11.26
C ARG A 169 20.14 -5.98 -11.10
N LYS A 170 20.39 -5.23 -12.15
CA LYS A 170 19.96 -3.84 -12.19
C LYS A 170 18.45 -3.79 -12.36
N VAL A 171 17.78 -3.05 -11.47
CA VAL A 171 16.35 -2.79 -11.52
C VAL A 171 16.14 -1.35 -11.97
N THR A 172 15.27 -1.12 -12.96
CA THR A 172 14.98 0.23 -13.45
C THR A 172 13.82 0.87 -12.68
N ARG A 173 13.73 2.20 -12.71
CA ARG A 173 12.59 2.92 -12.09
C ARG A 173 11.26 2.56 -12.71
N GLU A 174 11.22 2.36 -14.03
CA GLU A 174 10.02 1.96 -14.74
C GLU A 174 9.56 0.58 -14.28
N GLU A 175 10.48 -0.38 -14.20
CA GLU A 175 10.21 -1.72 -13.71
C GLU A 175 9.69 -1.70 -12.26
N ILE A 176 10.30 -0.92 -11.37
CA ILE A 176 9.82 -0.77 -9.99
C ILE A 176 8.35 -0.30 -9.97
N LEU A 177 8.03 0.72 -10.76
CA LEU A 177 6.67 1.26 -10.80
C LEU A 177 5.68 0.25 -11.37
N GLU A 178 6.00 -0.39 -12.48
CA GLU A 178 5.13 -1.37 -13.10
C GLU A 178 4.89 -2.57 -12.19
N GLU A 179 5.94 -3.16 -11.65
CA GLU A 179 5.84 -4.33 -10.79
C GLU A 179 5.14 -4.07 -9.46
N CYS A 180 5.24 -2.84 -8.93
CA CYS A 180 4.56 -2.49 -7.68
C CYS A 180 3.14 -1.91 -7.88
N VAL A 181 2.85 -1.30 -9.03
CA VAL A 181 1.56 -0.61 -9.25
C VAL A 181 0.58 -1.46 -10.05
N PHE A 182 1.03 -2.21 -11.06
CA PHE A 182 0.11 -2.96 -11.90
C PHE A 182 -0.60 -4.11 -11.17
N PRO A 183 0.02 -4.84 -10.23
CA PRO A 183 -0.71 -5.77 -9.38
C PRO A 183 -1.81 -5.12 -8.53
N MET A 184 -1.64 -3.84 -8.15
CA MET A 184 -2.71 -3.11 -7.47
C MET A 184 -3.89 -2.83 -8.41
N ILE A 185 -3.63 -2.49 -9.69
CA ILE A 185 -4.67 -2.29 -10.70
C ILE A 185 -5.42 -3.59 -10.93
N ASN A 186 -4.71 -4.70 -11.04
CA ASN A 186 -5.31 -6.04 -11.18
C ASN A 186 -6.20 -6.38 -9.97
N GLU A 187 -5.73 -6.11 -8.75
CA GLU A 187 -6.54 -6.31 -7.54
C GLU A 187 -7.76 -5.38 -7.51
N GLY A 188 -7.64 -4.15 -8.04
CA GLY A 188 -8.76 -3.24 -8.24
C GLY A 188 -9.82 -3.81 -9.18
N ALA A 189 -9.42 -4.50 -10.25
CA ALA A 189 -10.34 -5.20 -11.14
C ALA A 189 -11.05 -6.36 -10.43
N ALA A 190 -10.33 -7.16 -9.64
CA ALA A 190 -10.93 -8.22 -8.82
C ALA A 190 -11.92 -7.67 -7.79
N ILE A 191 -11.61 -6.54 -7.14
CA ILE A 191 -12.52 -5.84 -6.22
C ILE A 191 -13.83 -5.43 -6.91
N LEU A 192 -13.77 -5.00 -8.17
CA LEU A 192 -14.95 -4.66 -8.98
C LEU A 192 -15.73 -5.92 -9.38
N GLU A 193 -15.06 -6.95 -9.84
CA GLU A 193 -15.68 -8.23 -10.24
C GLU A 193 -16.43 -8.87 -9.07
N GLU A 194 -15.85 -8.82 -7.87
CA GLU A 194 -16.48 -9.33 -6.65
C GLU A 194 -17.59 -8.42 -6.09
N GLY A 195 -17.79 -7.22 -6.66
CA GLY A 195 -18.77 -6.26 -6.20
C GLY A 195 -18.41 -5.59 -4.86
N MET A 196 -17.13 -5.61 -4.48
CA MET A 196 -16.62 -4.95 -3.26
C MET A 196 -16.48 -3.45 -3.42
N ALA A 197 -16.31 -2.95 -4.65
CA ALA A 197 -16.52 -1.56 -5.05
C ALA A 197 -17.55 -1.49 -6.18
N GLN A 198 -18.25 -0.37 -6.30
CA GLN A 198 -19.31 -0.22 -7.30
C GLN A 198 -18.76 0.22 -8.66
N ARG A 199 -17.73 1.04 -8.66
CA ARG A 199 -17.18 1.68 -9.87
C ARG A 199 -15.67 1.83 -9.77
N PRO A 200 -14.95 1.84 -10.91
CA PRO A 200 -13.51 2.14 -10.93
C PRO A 200 -13.17 3.47 -10.23
N GLY A 201 -13.99 4.50 -10.43
CA GLY A 201 -13.80 5.80 -9.78
C GLY A 201 -13.88 5.79 -8.26
N ASP A 202 -14.60 4.85 -7.64
CA ASP A 202 -14.63 4.71 -6.17
C ASP A 202 -13.26 4.22 -5.65
N ILE A 203 -12.60 3.36 -6.41
CA ILE A 203 -11.23 2.91 -6.14
C ILE A 203 -10.25 4.07 -6.33
N ASP A 204 -10.37 4.84 -7.41
CA ASP A 204 -9.51 6.00 -7.66
C ASP A 204 -9.65 7.05 -6.55
N VAL A 205 -10.89 7.35 -6.14
CA VAL A 205 -11.18 8.26 -5.00
C VAL A 205 -10.55 7.76 -3.70
N THR A 206 -10.58 6.45 -3.45
CA THR A 206 -9.94 5.82 -2.29
C THR A 206 -8.44 6.10 -2.29
N TRP A 207 -7.77 5.90 -3.42
CA TRP A 207 -6.32 6.08 -3.53
C TRP A 207 -5.88 7.54 -3.50
N LEU A 208 -6.64 8.42 -4.14
CA LEU A 208 -6.40 9.88 -4.15
C LEU A 208 -6.52 10.50 -2.75
N ASN A 209 -7.44 10.01 -1.91
CA ASN A 209 -7.77 10.64 -0.63
C ASN A 209 -7.22 9.89 0.60
N GLY A 210 -6.83 8.61 0.45
CA GLY A 210 -6.35 7.77 1.55
C GLY A 210 -4.88 7.38 1.47
N TYR A 211 -4.30 7.32 0.27
CA TYR A 211 -2.98 6.73 0.04
C TYR A 211 -1.99 7.67 -0.65
N GLY A 212 -2.36 8.94 -0.81
CA GLY A 212 -1.48 9.95 -1.39
C GLY A 212 -1.16 9.73 -2.87
N TRP A 213 -2.05 9.07 -3.62
CA TRP A 213 -1.90 8.95 -5.06
C TRP A 213 -1.83 10.34 -5.71
N PRO A 214 -0.90 10.59 -6.67
CA PRO A 214 -0.76 11.89 -7.29
C PRO A 214 -2.04 12.32 -8.02
N GLN A 215 -2.54 13.51 -7.72
CA GLN A 215 -3.81 14.03 -8.24
C GLN A 215 -3.82 14.12 -9.77
N ASP A 216 -2.68 14.47 -10.37
CA ASP A 216 -2.50 14.58 -11.82
C ASP A 216 -2.46 13.24 -12.55
N LYS A 217 -2.41 12.13 -11.82
CA LYS A 217 -2.40 10.76 -12.38
C LYS A 217 -3.78 10.09 -12.36
N GLY A 218 -4.80 10.67 -11.71
CA GLY A 218 -6.20 10.29 -11.80
C GLY A 218 -6.62 9.04 -11.04
N GLY A 219 -5.70 8.34 -10.38
CA GLY A 219 -5.96 7.10 -9.64
C GLY A 219 -5.48 5.83 -10.34
N PRO A 220 -5.46 4.69 -9.62
CA PRO A 220 -4.93 3.44 -10.16
C PRO A 220 -5.75 2.87 -11.33
N MET A 221 -7.08 2.94 -11.26
CA MET A 221 -7.93 2.38 -12.32
C MET A 221 -7.86 3.25 -13.58
N PHE A 222 -7.88 4.57 -13.43
CA PHE A 222 -7.64 5.51 -14.52
C PHE A 222 -6.26 5.30 -15.16
N LEU A 223 -5.22 5.03 -14.37
CA LEU A 223 -3.90 4.70 -14.89
C LEU A 223 -3.93 3.41 -15.71
N GLY A 224 -4.64 2.38 -15.23
CA GLY A 224 -4.83 1.13 -15.96
C GLY A 224 -5.42 1.34 -17.35
N ASP A 225 -6.48 2.13 -17.46
CA ASP A 225 -7.10 2.49 -18.74
C ASP A 225 -6.11 3.25 -19.66
N LYS A 226 -5.33 4.16 -19.08
CA LYS A 226 -4.38 4.99 -19.83
C LYS A 226 -3.20 4.19 -20.39
N VAL A 227 -2.65 3.24 -19.63
CA VAL A 227 -1.50 2.42 -20.05
C VAL A 227 -1.91 1.22 -20.90
N GLY A 228 -3.17 0.83 -20.83
CA GLY A 228 -3.77 -0.31 -21.49
C GLY A 228 -3.75 -1.58 -20.65
N LEU A 229 -4.93 -2.19 -20.48
CA LEU A 229 -5.13 -3.35 -19.61
C LEU A 229 -4.30 -4.58 -20.03
N GLN A 230 -4.02 -4.74 -21.33
CA GLN A 230 -3.15 -5.83 -21.79
C GLN A 230 -1.72 -5.66 -21.24
N ARG A 231 -1.16 -4.45 -21.24
CA ARG A 231 0.16 -4.20 -20.65
C ARG A 231 0.16 -4.48 -19.15
N VAL A 232 -0.92 -4.11 -18.46
CA VAL A 232 -1.07 -4.42 -17.02
C VAL A 232 -1.03 -5.93 -16.81
N LEU A 233 -1.81 -6.69 -17.58
CA LEU A 233 -1.88 -8.14 -17.50
C LEU A 233 -0.52 -8.79 -17.78
N ASP A 234 0.16 -8.40 -18.85
CA ASP A 234 1.48 -8.95 -19.22
C ASP A 234 2.51 -8.79 -18.09
N VAL A 235 2.50 -7.65 -17.41
CA VAL A 235 3.39 -7.40 -16.25
C VAL A 235 2.97 -8.22 -15.04
N VAL A 236 1.67 -8.29 -14.74
CA VAL A 236 1.15 -9.08 -13.61
C VAL A 236 1.50 -10.56 -13.80
N GLU A 237 1.29 -11.13 -14.99
CA GLU A 237 1.67 -12.52 -15.30
C GLU A 237 3.18 -12.77 -15.19
N ARG A 238 3.99 -11.76 -15.55
CA ARG A 238 5.45 -11.85 -15.37
C ARG A 238 5.81 -11.88 -13.89
N VAL A 239 5.28 -10.96 -13.11
CA VAL A 239 5.57 -10.83 -11.66
C VAL A 239 5.03 -12.03 -10.89
N ALA A 240 3.90 -12.60 -11.28
CA ALA A 240 3.31 -13.78 -10.65
C ALA A 240 4.21 -15.02 -10.68
N LYS A 241 5.19 -15.10 -11.60
CA LYS A 241 6.17 -16.19 -11.64
C LYS A 241 7.07 -16.20 -10.40
N ASP A 242 7.40 -15.01 -9.89
CA ASP A 242 8.27 -14.83 -8.71
C ASP A 242 7.46 -14.53 -7.44
N VAL A 243 6.23 -14.05 -7.58
CA VAL A 243 5.31 -13.65 -6.50
C VAL A 243 3.91 -14.20 -6.79
N PRO A 244 3.65 -15.49 -6.52
CA PRO A 244 2.37 -16.14 -6.88
C PRO A 244 1.13 -15.57 -6.19
N GLU A 245 1.32 -14.78 -5.14
CA GLU A 245 0.23 -14.21 -4.33
C GLU A 245 -0.36 -12.91 -4.91
N ILE A 246 0.13 -12.42 -6.05
CA ILE A 246 -0.40 -11.21 -6.68
C ILE A 246 -1.61 -11.47 -7.56
#